data_cca89aa152fdd0b31d934e2082983137
#
_entry.id   cca89aa152fdd0b31d934e2082983137
#
_cell.length_a   1.000
_cell.length_b   1.000
_cell.length_c   1.000
_cell.angle_alpha   90.00
_cell.angle_beta   90.00
_cell.angle_gamma   90.00
#
_symmetry.space_group_name_H-M   'P 1'
#
loop_
_entity.id
_entity.type
_entity.pdbx_description
1 polymer ?
#
loop_
_entity_poly.entity_id
_entity_poly.type
_entity_poly.pdbx_seq_one_letter_code
_entity_poly.pdbx_strand_id
1 'polypeptide(L)'
;MNDRLYLLVLGATLDFEAVKEFVDGQDCITDWFCSMPNSIFLVSSFSASEIYRLIRNEFKEGRLFLTEVSDGNRQGWLPRSHWAKINNIN
;
A
#
# COMPACT_ATOMS: atom_id res chain seq x y z
N MET A 1 -4.07 -15.82 9.50
CA MET A 1 -3.83 -15.42 8.11
C MET A 1 -2.57 -14.59 8.05
N ASN A 2 -1.80 -14.77 7.00
CA ASN A 2 -0.54 -14.05 6.85
C ASN A 2 -0.75 -12.70 6.20
N ASP A 3 -0.06 -11.71 6.71
CA ASP A 3 -0.02 -10.40 6.07
C ASP A 3 0.76 -10.48 4.77
N ARG A 4 0.34 -9.67 3.81
CA ARG A 4 0.99 -9.50 2.51
C ARG A 4 1.40 -8.06 2.33
N LEU A 5 2.40 -7.86 1.50
CA LEU A 5 2.87 -6.52 1.16
C LEU A 5 2.24 -6.10 -0.17
N TYR A 6 1.66 -4.92 -0.17
CA TYR A 6 1.09 -4.32 -1.37
C TYR A 6 1.77 -3.00 -1.67
N LEU A 7 1.77 -2.64 -2.94
CA LEU A 7 2.18 -1.31 -3.38
C LEU A 7 0.98 -0.64 -4.04
N LEU A 8 0.62 0.52 -3.50
CA LEU A 8 -0.45 1.37 -4.05
C LEU A 8 0.20 2.57 -4.72
N VAL A 9 -0.09 2.76 -5.99
CA VAL A 9 0.42 3.90 -6.77
C VAL A 9 -0.74 4.78 -7.17
N LEU A 10 -0.62 6.07 -6.91
CA LEU A 10 -1.70 7.03 -7.11
C LEU A 10 -1.39 7.96 -8.28
N GLY A 11 -2.42 8.20 -9.09
CA GLY A 11 -2.35 9.22 -10.13
C GLY A 11 -2.37 10.63 -9.55
N ALA A 12 -2.01 11.60 -10.37
CA ALA A 12 -1.80 12.98 -9.93
C ALA A 12 -3.09 13.67 -9.46
N THR A 13 -4.26 13.17 -9.82
CA THR A 13 -5.53 13.79 -9.45
C THR A 13 -6.03 13.33 -8.08
N LEU A 14 -5.43 12.30 -7.50
CA LEU A 14 -5.78 11.87 -6.15
C LEU A 14 -4.97 12.66 -5.12
N ASP A 15 -5.65 13.05 -4.05
CA ASP A 15 -5.01 13.73 -2.93
C ASP A 15 -4.25 12.70 -2.10
N PHE A 16 -2.93 12.72 -2.22
CA PHE A 16 -2.05 11.76 -1.56
C PHE A 16 -2.23 11.77 -0.03
N GLU A 17 -2.33 12.96 0.58
CA GLU A 17 -2.50 13.07 2.02
C GLU A 17 -3.83 12.51 2.48
N ALA A 18 -4.89 12.75 1.72
CA ALA A 18 -6.22 12.21 2.04
C ALA A 18 -6.22 10.69 1.97
N VAL A 19 -5.54 10.11 0.99
CA VAL A 19 -5.42 8.65 0.87
C VAL A 19 -4.64 8.07 2.04
N LYS A 20 -3.54 8.72 2.45
CA LYS A 20 -2.76 8.29 3.61
C LYS A 20 -3.61 8.28 4.89
N GLU A 21 -4.37 9.35 5.12
CA GLU A 21 -5.25 9.44 6.28
C GLU A 21 -6.30 8.33 6.28
N PHE A 22 -6.88 8.08 5.13
CA PHE A 22 -7.88 7.02 4.99
C PHE A 22 -7.27 5.66 5.30
N VAL A 23 -6.12 5.37 4.73
CA VAL A 23 -5.40 4.10 4.94
C VAL A 23 -5.06 3.91 6.41
N ASP A 24 -4.60 4.96 7.07
CA ASP A 24 -4.22 4.91 8.48
C ASP A 24 -5.40 4.55 9.38
N GLY A 25 -6.60 4.90 8.98
CA GLY A 25 -7.81 4.62 9.75
C GLY A 25 -8.43 3.24 9.51
N GLN A 26 -7.88 2.41 8.63
CA GLN A 26 -8.49 1.12 8.27
C GLN A 26 -7.92 -0.02 9.10
N ASP A 27 -8.78 -0.72 9.82
CA ASP A 27 -8.37 -1.84 10.68
C ASP A 27 -7.73 -2.98 9.90
N CYS A 28 -8.14 -3.17 8.64
CA CYS A 28 -7.60 -4.24 7.81
C CYS A 28 -6.19 -3.97 7.29
N ILE A 29 -5.70 -2.73 7.44
CA ILE A 29 -4.34 -2.37 7.04
C ILE A 29 -3.52 -2.26 8.32
N THR A 30 -2.66 -3.24 8.53
CA THR A 30 -1.92 -3.38 9.79
C THR A 30 -0.71 -2.47 9.88
N ASP A 31 -0.17 -2.07 8.74
CA ASP A 31 0.93 -1.10 8.67
C ASP A 31 0.95 -0.48 7.29
N TRP A 32 1.57 0.69 7.17
CA TRP A 32 1.79 1.34 5.89
C TRP A 32 2.99 2.27 6.00
N PHE A 33 3.65 2.51 4.88
CA PHE A 33 4.79 3.43 4.85
C PHE A 33 5.01 3.93 3.42
N CYS A 34 5.63 5.09 3.30
CA CYS A 34 5.88 5.75 2.02
C CYS A 34 7.38 5.91 1.82
N SER A 35 7.88 5.41 0.70
CA SER A 35 9.29 5.54 0.32
C SER A 35 9.48 6.51 -0.84
N MET A 36 8.43 6.73 -1.62
CA MET A 36 8.48 7.52 -2.86
C MET A 36 7.20 8.33 -3.00
N PRO A 37 7.24 9.45 -3.76
CA PRO A 37 6.04 10.24 -3.99
C PRO A 37 4.93 9.43 -4.66
N ASN A 38 3.70 9.71 -4.30
CA ASN A 38 2.49 9.14 -4.88
C ASN A 38 2.40 7.63 -4.78
N SER A 39 3.16 7.02 -3.86
CA SER A 39 3.09 5.58 -3.62
C SER A 39 3.05 5.30 -2.12
N ILE A 40 2.33 4.23 -1.77
CA ILE A 40 2.18 3.80 -0.38
C ILE A 40 2.36 2.28 -0.35
N PHE A 41 3.26 1.79 0.50
CA PHE A 41 3.31 0.37 0.82
C PHE A 41 2.26 0.08 1.88
N LEU A 42 1.50 -0.99 1.68
CA LEU A 42 0.46 -1.42 2.61
C LEU A 42 0.74 -2.85 3.05
N VAL A 43 0.46 -3.12 4.32
CA VAL A 43 0.54 -4.47 4.88
C VAL A 43 -0.86 -4.88 5.31
N SER A 44 -1.34 -6.00 4.77
CA SER A 44 -2.70 -6.46 5.03
C SER A 44 -2.84 -7.95 4.75
N SER A 45 -3.74 -8.61 5.47
CA SER A 45 -4.12 -9.98 5.16
C SER A 45 -5.24 -10.06 4.13
N PHE A 46 -5.83 -8.92 3.78
CA PHE A 46 -6.91 -8.86 2.78
C PHE A 46 -6.33 -9.02 1.38
N SER A 47 -7.18 -9.42 0.43
CA SER A 47 -6.76 -9.54 -0.96
C SER A 47 -6.65 -8.16 -1.62
N ALA A 48 -5.94 -8.09 -2.74
CA ALA A 48 -5.82 -6.86 -3.53
C ALA A 48 -7.20 -6.36 -3.94
N SER A 49 -8.10 -7.27 -4.32
CA SER A 49 -9.45 -6.94 -4.72
C SER A 49 -10.25 -6.27 -3.59
N GLU A 50 -10.13 -6.81 -2.39
CA GLU A 50 -10.80 -6.27 -1.21
C GLU A 50 -10.27 -4.89 -0.84
N ILE A 51 -8.94 -4.74 -0.85
CA ILE A 51 -8.31 -3.44 -0.54
C ILE A 51 -8.68 -2.40 -1.60
N TYR A 52 -8.66 -2.80 -2.87
CA TYR A 52 -9.03 -1.90 -3.96
C TYR A 52 -10.46 -1.38 -3.80
N ARG A 53 -11.41 -2.27 -3.50
CA ARG A 53 -12.82 -1.87 -3.29
C ARG A 53 -12.96 -0.89 -2.13
N LEU A 54 -12.24 -1.15 -1.04
CA LEU A 54 -12.25 -0.28 0.12
C LEU A 54 -11.80 1.14 -0.24
N ILE A 55 -10.70 1.24 -0.96
CA ILE A 55 -10.13 2.53 -1.35
C ILE A 55 -11.02 3.22 -2.39
N ARG A 56 -11.51 2.47 -3.38
CA ARG A 56 -12.33 3.02 -4.45
C ARG A 56 -13.70 3.49 -3.95
N ASN A 57 -14.22 2.88 -2.91
CA ASN A 57 -15.46 3.35 -2.28
C ASN A 57 -15.32 4.74 -1.68
N GLU A 58 -14.13 5.06 -1.18
CA GLU A 58 -13.87 6.37 -0.60
C GLU A 58 -13.45 7.37 -1.68
N PHE A 59 -12.59 6.97 -2.61
CA PHE A 59 -12.03 7.82 -3.65
C PHE A 59 -12.55 7.33 -4.99
N LYS A 60 -13.65 7.90 -5.44
CA LYS A 60 -14.42 7.38 -6.58
C LYS A 60 -13.82 7.70 -7.95
N GLU A 61 -12.92 8.68 -8.01
CA GLU A 61 -12.32 9.11 -9.26
C GLU A 61 -10.80 9.17 -9.11
N GLY A 62 -10.11 9.18 -10.24
CA GLY A 62 -8.66 9.22 -10.26
C GLY A 62 -8.06 7.84 -10.52
N ARG A 63 -6.85 7.86 -11.05
CA ARG A 63 -6.14 6.61 -11.37
C ARG A 63 -5.41 6.09 -10.15
N LEU A 64 -5.49 4.81 -9.94
CA LEU A 64 -4.70 4.13 -8.93
C LEU A 64 -4.41 2.71 -9.39
N PHE A 65 -3.31 2.17 -8.90
CA PHE A 65 -2.90 0.80 -9.19
C PHE A 65 -2.43 0.14 -7.91
N LEU A 66 -2.96 -1.03 -7.61
CA LEU A 66 -2.60 -1.78 -6.43
C LEU A 66 -2.12 -3.17 -6.85
N THR A 67 -0.95 -3.55 -6.37
CA THR A 67 -0.40 -4.87 -6.67
C THR A 67 0.25 -5.46 -5.43
N GLU A 68 0.21 -6.77 -5.33
CA GLU A 68 0.98 -7.47 -4.30
C GLU A 68 2.44 -7.49 -4.70
N VAL A 69 3.33 -7.19 -3.74
CA VAL A 69 4.77 -7.22 -3.96
C VAL A 69 5.25 -8.64 -3.71
N SER A 70 5.88 -9.23 -4.73
CA SER A 70 6.37 -10.60 -4.68
C SER A 70 7.44 -10.78 -3.62
N ASP A 71 7.35 -11.88 -2.88
CA ASP A 71 8.39 -12.28 -1.95
C ASP A 71 9.58 -12.85 -2.72
N GLY A 72 10.75 -12.27 -2.50
CA GLY A 72 11.99 -12.76 -3.10
C GLY A 72 12.31 -12.27 -4.51
N ASN A 73 11.33 -11.76 -5.25
CA ASN A 73 11.57 -11.27 -6.61
C ASN A 73 11.28 -9.79 -6.68
N ARG A 74 12.08 -9.04 -5.95
CA ARG A 74 11.93 -7.58 -5.85
C ARG A 74 13.31 -6.96 -5.61
N GLN A 75 13.52 -5.78 -6.19
CA GLN A 75 14.75 -5.03 -6.05
C GLN A 75 14.43 -3.57 -5.94
N GLY A 76 15.29 -2.81 -5.25
CA GLY A 76 15.12 -1.39 -5.13
C GLY A 76 16.13 -0.78 -4.17
N TRP A 77 16.15 0.53 -4.15
CA TRP A 77 16.97 1.29 -3.20
C TRP A 77 16.02 2.13 -2.34
N LEU A 78 15.89 1.73 -1.09
CA LEU A 78 14.96 2.32 -0.13
C LEU A 78 15.68 2.55 1.20
N PRO A 79 15.11 3.39 2.08
CA PRO A 79 15.65 3.52 3.44
C PRO A 79 15.73 2.16 4.14
N ARG A 80 16.74 1.99 4.97
CA ARG A 80 16.94 0.72 5.69
C ARG A 80 15.73 0.31 6.52
N SER A 81 15.08 1.27 7.16
CA SER A 81 13.90 0.99 7.99
C SER A 81 12.75 0.42 7.14
N HIS A 82 12.62 0.86 5.91
CA HIS A 82 11.58 0.35 5.02
C HIS A 82 11.92 -1.06 4.53
N TRP A 83 13.19 -1.31 4.20
CA TRP A 83 13.63 -2.67 3.85
C TRP A 83 13.42 -3.65 5.00
N ALA A 84 13.66 -3.21 6.24
CA ALA A 84 13.41 -4.05 7.41
C ALA A 84 11.93 -4.44 7.50
N LYS A 85 11.03 -3.49 7.27
CA LYS A 85 9.58 -3.77 7.27
C LYS A 85 9.21 -4.75 6.17
N ILE A 86 9.72 -4.53 4.95
CA ILE A 86 9.44 -5.39 3.80
C ILE A 86 9.89 -6.82 4.07
N ASN A 87 11.09 -7.00 4.60
CA ASN A 87 11.68 -8.31 4.82
C ASN A 87 11.04 -9.08 5.98
N ASN A 88 10.30 -8.40 6.86
CA ASN A 88 9.60 -9.05 7.97
C ASN A 88 8.21 -9.54 7.61
N ILE A 89 7.75 -9.27 6.40
CA ILE A 89 6.43 -9.70 5.94
C ILE A 89 6.55 -11.05 5.25
N ASN A 90 5.74 -12.00 5.67
CA ASN A 90 5.74 -13.36 5.12
C ASN A 90 4.57 -13.60 4.20
#